data_31e6685f8bbb1310e552d5998ae1a686
#
_entry.id   31e6685f8bbb1310e552d5998ae1a686
#
_cell.length_a   1.000
_cell.length_b   1.000
_cell.length_c   1.000
_cell.angle_alpha   90.00
_cell.angle_beta   90.00
_cell.angle_gamma   90.00
#
_symmetry.space_group_name_H-M   'P 1'
#
loop_
_entity.id
_entity.type
_entity.pdbx_description
1 polymer ?
#
loop_
_entity_poly.entity_id
_entity_poly.type
_entity_poly.pdbx_seq_one_letter_code
_entity_poly.pdbx_strand_id
1 'polypeptide(L)'
;MSRLAGKVCVVTGAAGGIGAATVGRFQDEGATVVGVDLLADAPGDLSMVADVTDEDQLHDLYVQVRKAYGRIDVLFNIAGISPVTDGSVLDTSVETWQQVQDVNLKSVFLCCKHGIPHLLETGGGSVINTASFVAVLGAATSQISYTASKGGVLALTRELAVEFGRRNVRVNALCPGPVDTPLLRELYANNPSEAARRLVHVPMGRFAEPIELANAVLFLASDEASYITASTFLVDGGIGGAYVTPL
;
A
#
# COMPACT_ATOMS: atom_id res chain seq x y z
N MET A 1 13.37 22.39 -1.49
CA MET A 1 12.38 22.35 -2.60
C MET A 1 11.36 21.25 -2.24
N SER A 2 10.10 21.53 -2.49
CA SER A 2 9.02 20.57 -2.24
C SER A 2 9.09 19.43 -3.26
N ARG A 3 9.18 18.19 -2.80
CA ARG A 3 9.48 16.99 -3.64
C ARG A 3 8.33 16.57 -4.55
N LEU A 4 7.10 16.98 -4.21
CA LEU A 4 5.87 16.66 -4.96
C LEU A 4 5.13 17.92 -5.42
N ALA A 5 5.82 19.08 -5.50
CA ALA A 5 5.19 20.34 -5.88
C ALA A 5 4.41 20.21 -7.20
N GLY A 6 3.10 20.52 -7.15
CA GLY A 6 2.20 20.51 -8.31
C GLY A 6 1.83 19.11 -8.83
N LYS A 7 2.20 18.03 -8.14
CA LYS A 7 1.75 16.67 -8.45
C LYS A 7 0.38 16.40 -7.82
N VAL A 8 -0.44 15.63 -8.52
CA VAL A 8 -1.73 15.11 -8.05
C VAL A 8 -1.55 13.64 -7.67
N CYS A 9 -1.81 13.31 -6.42
CA CYS A 9 -1.60 11.98 -5.84
C CYS A 9 -2.94 11.38 -5.40
N VAL A 10 -3.22 10.15 -5.79
CA VAL A 10 -4.38 9.39 -5.33
C VAL A 10 -3.92 8.35 -4.33
N VAL A 11 -4.51 8.34 -3.13
CA VAL A 11 -4.17 7.43 -2.04
C VAL A 11 -5.43 6.66 -1.63
N THR A 12 -5.47 5.35 -1.90
CA THR A 12 -6.56 4.48 -1.42
C THR A 12 -6.29 4.01 0.01
N GLY A 13 -7.31 3.74 0.82
CA GLY A 13 -7.11 3.42 2.24
C GLY A 13 -6.57 4.60 3.03
N ALA A 14 -6.97 5.81 2.65
CA ALA A 14 -6.43 7.08 3.16
C ALA A 14 -6.76 7.33 4.63
N ALA A 15 -7.83 6.76 5.17
CA ALA A 15 -8.18 6.85 6.59
C ALA A 15 -7.34 5.92 7.48
N GLY A 16 -6.65 4.92 6.90
CA GLY A 16 -5.78 4.01 7.63
C GLY A 16 -4.48 4.66 8.11
N GLY A 17 -3.79 4.02 9.10
CA GLY A 17 -2.61 4.61 9.74
C GLY A 17 -1.50 5.04 8.78
N ILE A 18 -1.06 4.16 7.87
CA ILE A 18 -0.02 4.49 6.87
C ILE A 18 -0.60 5.43 5.81
N GLY A 19 -1.86 5.20 5.37
CA GLY A 19 -2.52 6.04 4.38
C GLY A 19 -2.62 7.49 4.85
N ALA A 20 -3.15 7.72 6.05
CA ALA A 20 -3.30 9.05 6.62
C ALA A 20 -1.96 9.77 6.82
N ALA A 21 -0.94 9.04 7.32
CA ALA A 21 0.41 9.59 7.44
C ALA A 21 1.00 9.97 6.06
N THR A 22 0.72 9.17 5.03
CA THR A 22 1.20 9.46 3.67
C THR A 22 0.49 10.67 3.07
N VAL A 23 -0.82 10.82 3.28
CA VAL A 23 -1.57 12.00 2.83
C VAL A 23 -0.94 13.26 3.40
N GLY A 24 -0.78 13.34 4.73
CA GLY A 24 -0.14 14.51 5.37
C GLY A 24 1.27 14.75 4.84
N ARG A 25 2.07 13.69 4.72
CA ARG A 25 3.46 13.81 4.22
C ARG A 25 3.53 14.29 2.78
N PHE A 26 2.62 13.88 1.92
CA PHE A 26 2.54 14.34 0.53
C PHE A 26 2.10 15.80 0.43
N GLN A 27 1.13 16.22 1.26
CA GLN A 27 0.69 17.62 1.34
C GLN A 27 1.81 18.54 1.83
N ASP A 28 2.60 18.12 2.85
CA ASP A 28 3.78 18.86 3.33
C ASP A 28 4.82 19.08 2.24
N GLU A 29 4.85 18.19 1.24
CA GLU A 29 5.75 18.26 0.06
C GLU A 29 5.09 18.87 -1.18
N GLY A 30 3.94 19.55 -0.99
CA GLY A 30 3.29 20.37 -2.02
C GLY A 30 2.48 19.60 -3.05
N ALA A 31 2.11 18.35 -2.76
CA ALA A 31 1.16 17.62 -3.60
C ALA A 31 -0.28 18.07 -3.33
N THR A 32 -1.13 17.97 -4.34
CA THR A 32 -2.58 17.86 -4.16
C THR A 32 -2.92 16.40 -3.96
N VAL A 33 -3.56 16.04 -2.83
CA VAL A 33 -3.84 14.66 -2.48
C VAL A 33 -5.32 14.36 -2.48
N VAL A 34 -5.71 13.35 -3.25
CA VAL A 34 -7.05 12.77 -3.21
C VAL A 34 -7.01 11.53 -2.32
N GLY A 35 -7.66 11.65 -1.16
CA GLY A 35 -7.82 10.53 -0.23
C GLY A 35 -9.06 9.72 -0.58
N VAL A 36 -8.91 8.42 -0.72
CA VAL A 36 -9.98 7.48 -1.08
C VAL A 36 -10.13 6.45 0.02
N ASP A 37 -11.34 6.30 0.56
CA ASP A 37 -11.65 5.31 1.59
C ASP A 37 -13.14 4.95 1.56
N LEU A 38 -13.55 3.95 2.33
CA LEU A 38 -14.97 3.70 2.64
C LEU A 38 -15.53 4.75 3.62
N LEU A 39 -14.65 5.43 4.37
CA LEU A 39 -15.01 6.48 5.31
C LEU A 39 -15.05 7.84 4.59
N ALA A 40 -16.12 8.60 4.82
CA ALA A 40 -16.36 9.88 4.14
C ALA A 40 -15.40 11.01 4.58
N ASP A 41 -14.76 10.88 5.73
CA ASP A 41 -13.86 11.86 6.34
C ASP A 41 -12.37 11.49 6.18
N ALA A 42 -12.04 10.69 5.17
CA ALA A 42 -10.65 10.37 4.85
C ALA A 42 -9.85 11.66 4.59
N PRO A 43 -8.60 11.75 5.07
CA PRO A 43 -7.78 12.94 4.87
C PRO A 43 -7.43 13.13 3.38
N GLY A 44 -7.25 14.41 2.98
CA GLY A 44 -6.86 14.82 1.62
C GLY A 44 -7.34 16.22 1.30
N ASP A 45 -6.88 16.78 0.17
CA ASP A 45 -7.44 18.03 -0.39
C ASP A 45 -8.81 17.76 -1.02
N LEU A 46 -9.05 16.52 -1.42
CA LEU A 46 -10.35 15.97 -1.80
C LEU A 46 -10.50 14.60 -1.14
N SER A 47 -11.60 14.41 -0.41
CA SER A 47 -12.00 13.09 0.10
C SER A 47 -13.05 12.48 -0.83
N MET A 48 -12.83 11.23 -1.22
CA MET A 48 -13.76 10.47 -2.07
C MET A 48 -14.10 9.14 -1.41
N VAL A 49 -15.40 8.83 -1.36
CA VAL A 49 -15.87 7.53 -0.87
C VAL A 49 -15.93 6.57 -2.04
N ALA A 50 -15.19 5.46 -1.95
CA ALA A 50 -15.26 4.39 -2.94
C ALA A 50 -14.88 3.04 -2.33
N ASP A 51 -15.59 1.99 -2.74
CA ASP A 51 -15.17 0.61 -2.52
C ASP A 51 -14.16 0.22 -3.61
N VAL A 52 -12.92 -0.02 -3.20
CA VAL A 52 -11.84 -0.39 -4.13
C VAL A 52 -12.05 -1.76 -4.80
N THR A 53 -13.04 -2.53 -4.37
CA THR A 53 -13.42 -3.80 -4.99
C THR A 53 -14.46 -3.65 -6.09
N ASP A 54 -15.07 -2.45 -6.19
CA ASP A 54 -16.07 -2.08 -7.20
C ASP A 54 -15.39 -1.37 -8.37
N GLU A 55 -15.44 -2.00 -9.53
CA GLU A 55 -14.76 -1.51 -10.73
C GLU A 55 -15.36 -0.20 -11.25
N ASP A 56 -16.70 -0.06 -11.23
CA ASP A 56 -17.40 1.13 -11.75
C ASP A 56 -17.10 2.36 -10.87
N GLN A 57 -17.09 2.19 -9.54
CA GLN A 57 -16.72 3.25 -8.61
C GLN A 57 -15.29 3.72 -8.83
N LEU A 58 -14.35 2.81 -9.06
CA LEU A 58 -12.96 3.19 -9.34
C LEU A 58 -12.81 3.88 -10.69
N HIS A 59 -13.50 3.40 -11.74
CA HIS A 59 -13.52 4.09 -13.03
C HIS A 59 -13.98 5.55 -12.87
N ASP A 60 -15.14 5.75 -12.25
CA ASP A 60 -15.71 7.08 -12.04
C ASP A 60 -14.83 7.98 -11.17
N LEU A 61 -14.20 7.41 -10.15
CA LEU A 61 -13.25 8.11 -9.28
C LEU A 61 -12.11 8.73 -10.10
N TYR A 62 -11.40 7.93 -10.89
CA TYR A 62 -10.26 8.43 -11.67
C TYR A 62 -10.66 9.46 -12.72
N VAL A 63 -11.82 9.29 -13.37
CA VAL A 63 -12.40 10.27 -14.29
C VAL A 63 -12.70 11.58 -13.57
N GLN A 64 -13.29 11.54 -12.38
CA GLN A 64 -13.58 12.72 -11.59
C GLN A 64 -12.32 13.45 -11.14
N VAL A 65 -11.31 12.72 -10.65
CA VAL A 65 -10.02 13.31 -10.26
C VAL A 65 -9.35 13.99 -11.45
N ARG A 66 -9.32 13.32 -12.60
CA ARG A 66 -8.75 13.88 -13.83
C ARG A 66 -9.49 15.13 -14.28
N LYS A 67 -10.82 15.15 -14.17
CA LYS A 67 -11.64 16.32 -14.49
C LYS A 67 -11.39 17.49 -13.53
N ALA A 68 -11.23 17.21 -12.23
CA ALA A 68 -11.04 18.24 -11.21
C ALA A 68 -9.65 18.91 -11.29
N TYR A 69 -8.61 18.13 -11.51
CA TYR A 69 -7.22 18.60 -11.38
C TYR A 69 -6.43 18.63 -12.70
N GLY A 70 -6.99 18.08 -13.77
CA GLY A 70 -6.32 18.08 -15.09
C GLY A 70 -5.18 17.07 -15.22
N ARG A 71 -4.78 16.37 -14.17
CA ARG A 71 -3.67 15.41 -14.16
C ARG A 71 -3.78 14.40 -13.01
N ILE A 72 -3.07 13.29 -13.10
CA ILE A 72 -2.75 12.37 -12.02
C ILE A 72 -1.29 11.96 -12.21
N ASP A 73 -0.48 12.00 -11.15
CA ASP A 73 0.96 11.76 -11.19
C ASP A 73 1.40 10.58 -10.33
N VAL A 74 0.67 10.31 -9.25
CA VAL A 74 1.02 9.25 -8.29
C VAL A 74 -0.21 8.47 -7.90
N LEU A 75 -0.08 7.15 -7.92
CA LEU A 75 -1.06 6.20 -7.33
C LEU A 75 -0.40 5.50 -6.15
N PHE A 76 -0.96 5.65 -4.97
CA PHE A 76 -0.57 4.86 -3.79
C PHE A 76 -1.72 3.94 -3.40
N ASN A 77 -1.58 2.66 -3.74
CA ASN A 77 -2.56 1.61 -3.51
C ASN A 77 -2.25 0.92 -2.19
N ILE A 78 -2.90 1.37 -1.09
CA ILE A 78 -2.65 0.83 0.26
C ILE A 78 -3.89 0.23 0.91
N ALA A 79 -5.09 0.44 0.38
CA ALA A 79 -6.29 -0.22 0.87
C ALA A 79 -6.07 -1.74 1.04
N GLY A 80 -6.45 -2.28 2.18
CA GLY A 80 -6.24 -3.69 2.46
C GLY A 80 -6.77 -4.10 3.83
N ILE A 81 -7.01 -5.40 3.99
CA ILE A 81 -7.52 -6.02 5.22
C ILE A 81 -6.65 -7.21 5.63
N SER A 82 -6.71 -7.54 6.92
CA SER A 82 -6.14 -8.76 7.51
C SER A 82 -7.11 -9.24 8.60
N PRO A 83 -8.20 -9.93 8.23
CA PRO A 83 -9.22 -10.33 9.18
C PRO A 83 -8.71 -11.43 10.13
N VAL A 84 -9.20 -11.44 11.38
CA VAL A 84 -8.83 -12.44 12.38
C VAL A 84 -9.30 -13.86 12.01
N THR A 85 -10.19 -13.98 11.05
CA THR A 85 -10.66 -15.27 10.50
C THR A 85 -9.72 -15.86 9.46
N ASP A 86 -8.67 -15.12 9.04
CA ASP A 86 -7.61 -15.63 8.16
C ASP A 86 -6.52 -16.31 8.99
N GLY A 87 -6.44 -17.60 8.90
CA GLY A 87 -5.58 -18.45 9.73
C GLY A 87 -4.87 -19.54 8.92
N SER A 88 -4.92 -20.76 9.43
CA SER A 88 -4.40 -21.96 8.77
C SER A 88 -5.17 -22.27 7.49
N VAL A 89 -4.50 -22.92 6.53
CA VAL A 89 -5.16 -23.44 5.32
C VAL A 89 -6.26 -24.46 5.63
N LEU A 90 -6.21 -25.08 6.81
CA LEU A 90 -7.22 -26.06 7.25
C LEU A 90 -8.49 -25.38 7.79
N ASP A 91 -8.39 -24.15 8.30
CA ASP A 91 -9.45 -23.49 9.06
C ASP A 91 -10.01 -22.25 8.34
N THR A 92 -9.24 -21.65 7.41
CA THR A 92 -9.67 -20.45 6.65
C THR A 92 -10.77 -20.84 5.66
N SER A 93 -11.93 -20.18 5.79
CA SER A 93 -13.05 -20.43 4.86
C SER A 93 -12.76 -19.84 3.46
N VAL A 94 -13.45 -20.38 2.44
CA VAL A 94 -13.37 -19.88 1.07
C VAL A 94 -13.87 -18.43 0.98
N GLU A 95 -14.85 -18.05 1.78
CA GLU A 95 -15.41 -16.70 1.86
C GLU A 95 -14.36 -15.71 2.40
N THR A 96 -13.67 -16.05 3.49
CA THR A 96 -12.56 -15.25 4.03
C THR A 96 -11.43 -15.13 3.00
N TRP A 97 -11.06 -16.23 2.37
CA TRP A 97 -10.06 -16.24 1.29
C TRP A 97 -10.46 -15.26 0.19
N GLN A 98 -11.68 -15.39 -0.36
CA GLN A 98 -12.15 -14.56 -1.46
C GLN A 98 -12.20 -13.07 -1.08
N GLN A 99 -12.74 -12.75 0.09
CA GLN A 99 -12.79 -11.38 0.60
C GLN A 99 -11.39 -10.75 0.64
N VAL A 100 -10.39 -11.47 1.16
CA VAL A 100 -9.00 -10.97 1.23
C VAL A 100 -8.40 -10.81 -0.16
N GLN A 101 -8.65 -11.76 -1.10
CA GLN A 101 -8.18 -11.60 -2.49
C GLN A 101 -8.83 -10.39 -3.16
N ASP A 102 -10.13 -10.19 -2.97
CA ASP A 102 -10.86 -9.06 -3.59
C ASP A 102 -10.33 -7.72 -3.07
N VAL A 103 -10.17 -7.57 -1.75
CA VAL A 103 -9.73 -6.30 -1.17
C VAL A 103 -8.23 -6.05 -1.36
N ASN A 104 -7.36 -7.07 -1.21
CA ASN A 104 -5.91 -6.86 -1.18
C ASN A 104 -5.22 -6.98 -2.54
N LEU A 105 -5.78 -7.74 -3.48
CA LEU A 105 -5.15 -8.02 -4.77
C LEU A 105 -5.98 -7.49 -5.94
N LYS A 106 -7.26 -7.89 -6.06
CA LYS A 106 -8.14 -7.41 -7.13
C LYS A 106 -8.25 -5.88 -7.11
N SER A 107 -8.37 -5.25 -5.94
CA SER A 107 -8.40 -3.79 -5.82
C SER A 107 -7.17 -3.12 -6.42
N VAL A 108 -5.97 -3.65 -6.16
CA VAL A 108 -4.72 -3.12 -6.72
C VAL A 108 -4.72 -3.23 -8.24
N PHE A 109 -5.19 -4.37 -8.77
CA PHE A 109 -5.38 -4.54 -10.21
C PHE A 109 -6.34 -3.49 -10.78
N LEU A 110 -7.50 -3.29 -10.17
CA LEU A 110 -8.50 -2.30 -10.62
C LEU A 110 -7.98 -0.86 -10.53
N CYS A 111 -7.31 -0.49 -9.42
CA CYS A 111 -6.68 0.82 -9.28
C CYS A 111 -5.63 1.07 -10.37
N CYS A 112 -4.81 0.07 -10.69
CA CYS A 112 -3.84 0.18 -11.78
C CYS A 112 -4.52 0.23 -13.15
N LYS A 113 -5.55 -0.59 -13.40
CA LYS A 113 -6.31 -0.63 -14.66
C LYS A 113 -6.91 0.72 -15.01
N HIS A 114 -7.51 1.40 -14.04
CA HIS A 114 -8.20 2.67 -14.26
C HIS A 114 -7.29 3.89 -14.02
N GLY A 115 -6.28 3.79 -13.18
CA GLY A 115 -5.39 4.90 -12.85
C GLY A 115 -4.21 5.07 -13.83
N ILE A 116 -3.57 3.98 -14.30
CA ILE A 116 -2.40 4.06 -15.20
C ILE A 116 -2.69 4.81 -16.51
N PRO A 117 -3.85 4.64 -17.18
CA PRO A 117 -4.14 5.43 -18.37
C PRO A 117 -3.99 6.94 -18.16
N HIS A 118 -4.40 7.46 -17.00
CA HIS A 118 -4.28 8.89 -16.69
C HIS A 118 -2.84 9.33 -16.41
N LEU A 119 -2.00 8.44 -15.86
CA LEU A 119 -0.55 8.71 -15.76
C LEU A 119 0.08 8.81 -17.15
N LEU A 120 -0.32 7.95 -18.07
CA LEU A 120 0.21 7.95 -19.45
C LEU A 120 -0.17 9.22 -20.21
N GLU A 121 -1.38 9.74 -20.01
CA GLU A 121 -1.84 11.00 -20.62
C GLU A 121 -1.02 12.21 -20.17
N THR A 122 -0.40 12.17 -18.98
CA THR A 122 0.44 13.23 -18.43
C THR A 122 1.94 13.00 -18.62
N GLY A 123 2.31 11.97 -19.39
CA GLY A 123 3.71 11.68 -19.75
C GLY A 123 4.43 10.73 -18.80
N GLY A 124 3.70 10.06 -17.92
CA GLY A 124 4.22 9.08 -16.98
C GLY A 124 3.90 9.41 -15.53
N GLY A 125 4.44 8.62 -14.58
CA GLY A 125 4.18 8.81 -13.16
C GLY A 125 4.71 7.67 -12.28
N SER A 126 4.26 7.63 -11.04
CA SER A 126 4.66 6.63 -10.07
C SER A 126 3.47 5.87 -9.50
N VAL A 127 3.54 4.56 -9.54
CA VAL A 127 2.58 3.65 -8.86
C VAL A 127 3.32 2.96 -7.72
N ILE A 128 2.78 3.03 -6.52
CA ILE A 128 3.27 2.32 -5.34
C ILE A 128 2.18 1.39 -4.86
N ASN A 129 2.41 0.09 -4.96
CA ASN A 129 1.48 -0.94 -4.51
C ASN A 129 1.93 -1.46 -3.15
N THR A 130 1.02 -1.58 -2.19
CA THR A 130 1.36 -2.08 -0.87
C THR A 130 1.25 -3.60 -0.81
N ALA A 131 2.42 -4.26 -0.85
CA ALA A 131 2.56 -5.66 -0.53
C ALA A 131 2.75 -5.84 1.00
N SER A 132 3.71 -6.64 1.41
CA SER A 132 4.09 -6.87 2.81
C SER A 132 5.42 -7.63 2.84
N PHE A 133 6.15 -7.57 3.96
CA PHE A 133 7.30 -8.44 4.18
C PHE A 133 6.92 -9.94 4.11
N VAL A 134 5.70 -10.31 4.50
CA VAL A 134 5.22 -11.71 4.41
C VAL A 134 4.97 -12.18 2.96
N ALA A 135 4.99 -11.28 1.99
CA ALA A 135 4.99 -11.65 0.57
C ALA A 135 6.36 -12.21 0.12
N VAL A 136 7.41 -11.94 0.89
CA VAL A 136 8.79 -12.41 0.65
C VAL A 136 9.14 -13.57 1.59
N LEU A 137 8.57 -13.55 2.81
CA LEU A 137 8.78 -14.56 3.86
C LEU A 137 7.45 -15.24 4.20
N GLY A 138 7.50 -16.42 4.80
CA GLY A 138 6.33 -16.99 5.48
C GLY A 138 6.00 -16.23 6.76
N ALA A 139 4.72 -16.12 7.11
CA ALA A 139 4.30 -15.55 8.37
C ALA A 139 4.48 -16.54 9.54
N ALA A 140 4.96 -16.07 10.69
CA ALA A 140 5.09 -16.89 11.90
C ALA A 140 3.72 -17.32 12.47
N THR A 141 2.70 -16.46 12.33
CA THR A 141 1.30 -16.76 12.59
C THR A 141 0.60 -16.94 11.25
N SER A 142 -0.13 -18.04 11.08
CA SER A 142 -0.82 -18.33 9.82
C SER A 142 -1.78 -17.22 9.44
N GLN A 143 -1.71 -16.77 8.21
CA GLN A 143 -2.57 -15.80 7.55
C GLN A 143 -2.53 -16.06 6.05
N ILE A 144 -3.07 -17.21 5.65
CA ILE A 144 -2.84 -17.80 4.33
C ILE A 144 -3.35 -16.92 3.18
N SER A 145 -4.55 -16.34 3.35
CA SER A 145 -5.15 -15.48 2.33
C SER A 145 -4.40 -14.18 2.16
N TYR A 146 -4.03 -13.54 3.29
CA TYR A 146 -3.25 -12.30 3.29
C TYR A 146 -1.89 -12.51 2.62
N THR A 147 -1.14 -13.53 3.05
CA THR A 147 0.18 -13.81 2.48
C THR A 147 0.11 -14.07 0.97
N ALA A 148 -0.87 -14.86 0.52
CA ALA A 148 -1.07 -15.13 -0.90
C ALA A 148 -1.45 -13.86 -1.67
N SER A 149 -2.36 -13.03 -1.14
CA SER A 149 -2.75 -11.77 -1.78
C SER A 149 -1.57 -10.81 -1.95
N LYS A 150 -0.74 -10.67 -0.91
CA LYS A 150 0.44 -9.79 -0.93
C LYS A 150 1.57 -10.32 -1.84
N GLY A 151 1.70 -11.65 -1.97
CA GLY A 151 2.54 -12.28 -2.97
C GLY A 151 2.06 -11.98 -4.40
N GLY A 152 0.75 -12.02 -4.63
CA GLY A 152 0.12 -11.63 -5.89
C GLY A 152 0.39 -10.15 -6.25
N VAL A 153 0.32 -9.24 -5.27
CA VAL A 153 0.66 -7.82 -5.47
C VAL A 153 2.12 -7.65 -5.92
N LEU A 154 3.08 -8.41 -5.37
CA LEU A 154 4.48 -8.38 -5.82
C LEU A 154 4.62 -8.83 -7.28
N ALA A 155 3.94 -9.90 -7.67
CA ALA A 155 3.98 -10.42 -9.03
C ALA A 155 3.36 -9.40 -10.01
N LEU A 156 2.18 -8.88 -9.69
CA LEU A 156 1.50 -7.85 -10.48
C LEU A 156 2.34 -6.58 -10.63
N THR A 157 3.00 -6.12 -9.56
CA THR A 157 3.87 -4.94 -9.58
C THR A 157 5.01 -5.10 -10.58
N ARG A 158 5.68 -6.26 -10.61
CA ARG A 158 6.77 -6.52 -11.57
C ARG A 158 6.27 -6.56 -13.00
N GLU A 159 5.14 -7.19 -13.26
CA GLU A 159 4.53 -7.25 -14.59
C GLU A 159 4.22 -5.86 -15.13
N LEU A 160 3.49 -5.05 -14.35
CA LEU A 160 3.16 -3.66 -14.72
C LEU A 160 4.41 -2.79 -14.89
N ALA A 161 5.43 -2.96 -14.07
CA ALA A 161 6.69 -2.22 -14.20
C ALA A 161 7.41 -2.50 -15.52
N VAL A 162 7.41 -3.75 -15.96
CA VAL A 162 8.00 -4.17 -17.27
C VAL A 162 7.16 -3.64 -18.42
N GLU A 163 5.83 -3.75 -18.34
CA GLU A 163 4.91 -3.29 -19.39
C GLU A 163 5.00 -1.77 -19.62
N PHE A 164 4.98 -0.98 -18.53
CA PHE A 164 4.83 0.48 -18.62
C PHE A 164 6.15 1.26 -18.45
N GLY A 165 7.26 0.62 -18.12
CA GLY A 165 8.53 1.29 -17.85
C GLY A 165 9.04 2.17 -19.01
N ARG A 166 8.92 1.69 -20.25
CA ARG A 166 9.29 2.48 -21.46
C ARG A 166 8.36 3.64 -21.75
N ARG A 167 7.21 3.67 -21.08
CA ARG A 167 6.20 4.74 -21.15
C ARG A 167 6.28 5.69 -19.96
N ASN A 168 7.44 5.68 -19.25
CA ASN A 168 7.74 6.55 -18.12
C ASN A 168 6.80 6.36 -16.91
N VAL A 169 6.20 5.17 -16.73
CA VAL A 169 5.47 4.81 -15.53
C VAL A 169 6.32 3.85 -14.70
N ARG A 170 6.69 4.27 -13.51
CA ARG A 170 7.38 3.42 -12.53
C ARG A 170 6.37 2.71 -11.65
N VAL A 171 6.55 1.43 -11.41
CA VAL A 171 5.67 0.64 -10.53
C VAL A 171 6.52 -0.10 -9.53
N ASN A 172 6.33 0.18 -8.23
CA ASN A 172 7.11 -0.39 -7.15
C ASN A 172 6.20 -0.97 -6.06
N ALA A 173 6.67 -2.01 -5.39
CA ALA A 173 5.98 -2.59 -4.26
C ALA A 173 6.62 -2.11 -2.94
N LEU A 174 5.83 -1.42 -2.12
CA LEU A 174 6.17 -1.20 -0.72
C LEU A 174 5.90 -2.49 0.06
N CYS A 175 6.87 -2.94 0.83
CA CYS A 175 6.76 -4.12 1.68
C CYS A 175 6.99 -3.74 3.15
N PRO A 176 5.94 -3.26 3.85
CA PRO A 176 6.04 -2.92 5.25
C PRO A 176 6.35 -4.15 6.12
N GLY A 177 7.16 -3.96 7.16
CA GLY A 177 7.22 -4.81 8.33
C GLY A 177 6.06 -4.52 9.28
N PRO A 178 6.17 -4.92 10.56
CA PRO A 178 5.17 -4.56 11.57
C PRO A 178 5.17 -3.05 11.83
N VAL A 179 4.01 -2.41 11.63
CA VAL A 179 3.81 -0.96 11.80
C VAL A 179 2.76 -0.71 12.87
N ASP A 180 3.01 0.21 13.79
CA ASP A 180 2.07 0.58 14.86
C ASP A 180 0.86 1.34 14.30
N THR A 181 -0.09 0.60 13.78
CA THR A 181 -1.34 1.09 13.19
C THR A 181 -2.55 0.61 14.00
N PRO A 182 -3.72 1.24 13.85
CA PRO A 182 -4.97 0.74 14.45
C PRO A 182 -5.22 -0.74 14.11
N LEU A 183 -4.99 -1.14 12.85
CA LEU A 183 -5.13 -2.52 12.39
C LEU A 183 -4.24 -3.50 13.19
N LEU A 184 -2.97 -3.15 13.40
CA LEU A 184 -2.04 -4.01 14.14
C LEU A 184 -2.37 -4.02 15.63
N ARG A 185 -2.78 -2.88 16.20
CA ARG A 185 -3.20 -2.79 17.61
C ARG A 185 -4.44 -3.65 17.87
N GLU A 186 -5.42 -3.66 16.98
CA GLU A 186 -6.60 -4.51 17.07
C GLU A 186 -6.21 -6.00 17.01
N LEU A 187 -5.34 -6.37 16.08
CA LEU A 187 -4.86 -7.75 15.93
C LEU A 187 -4.19 -8.27 17.22
N TYR A 188 -3.49 -7.41 17.96
CA TYR A 188 -2.78 -7.79 19.20
C TYR A 188 -3.51 -7.43 20.50
N ALA A 189 -4.67 -6.78 20.44
CA ALA A 189 -5.39 -6.34 21.64
C ALA A 189 -5.68 -7.47 22.61
N ASN A 190 -5.96 -8.67 22.07
CA ASN A 190 -6.29 -9.85 22.86
C ASN A 190 -5.08 -10.76 23.14
N ASN A 191 -3.91 -10.48 22.58
CA ASN A 191 -2.72 -11.31 22.75
C ASN A 191 -1.40 -10.50 22.74
N PRO A 192 -1.09 -9.75 23.82
CA PRO A 192 0.14 -8.96 23.92
C PRO A 192 1.42 -9.81 23.81
N SER A 193 1.37 -11.08 24.19
CA SER A 193 2.52 -12.00 24.09
C SER A 193 2.90 -12.28 22.63
N GLU A 194 1.97 -12.22 21.73
CA GLU A 194 2.20 -12.41 20.29
C GLU A 194 2.93 -11.22 19.69
N ALA A 195 2.60 -9.99 20.10
CA ALA A 195 3.33 -8.79 19.72
C ALA A 195 4.81 -8.87 20.17
N ALA A 196 5.04 -9.27 21.43
CA ALA A 196 6.39 -9.46 21.98
C ALA A 196 7.18 -10.51 21.20
N ARG A 197 6.55 -11.63 20.83
CA ARG A 197 7.18 -12.68 20.02
C ARG A 197 7.60 -12.18 18.63
N ARG A 198 6.83 -11.30 18.01
CA ARG A 198 7.21 -10.71 16.70
C ARG A 198 8.38 -9.74 16.83
N LEU A 199 8.41 -8.94 17.90
CA LEU A 199 9.49 -7.96 18.10
C LEU A 199 10.86 -8.62 18.19
N VAL A 200 10.97 -9.83 18.72
CA VAL A 200 12.23 -10.61 18.75
C VAL A 200 12.85 -10.76 17.36
N HIS A 201 12.02 -10.82 16.32
CA HIS A 201 12.47 -11.01 14.95
C HIS A 201 12.73 -9.70 14.19
N VAL A 202 12.44 -8.56 14.79
CA VAL A 202 12.72 -7.25 14.19
C VAL A 202 14.06 -6.74 14.71
N PRO A 203 15.13 -6.67 13.91
CA PRO A 203 16.46 -6.22 14.36
C PRO A 203 16.47 -4.83 15.01
N MET A 204 15.58 -3.93 14.56
CA MET A 204 15.45 -2.60 15.19
C MET A 204 14.73 -2.61 16.55
N GLY A 205 14.20 -3.77 17.01
CA GLY A 205 13.60 -3.97 18.33
C GLY A 205 12.30 -3.20 18.60
N ARG A 206 11.67 -2.64 17.56
CA ARG A 206 10.39 -1.90 17.68
C ARG A 206 9.56 -2.04 16.43
N PHE A 207 8.26 -1.75 16.54
CA PHE A 207 7.42 -1.53 15.38
C PHE A 207 7.77 -0.19 14.71
N ALA A 208 7.55 -0.10 13.41
CA ALA A 208 7.67 1.17 12.71
C ALA A 208 6.51 2.09 13.06
N GLU A 209 6.75 3.38 12.99
CA GLU A 209 5.69 4.38 13.01
C GLU A 209 5.16 4.61 11.58
N PRO A 210 3.87 4.92 11.40
CA PRO A 210 3.29 5.18 10.08
C PRO A 210 4.05 6.19 9.23
N ILE A 211 4.62 7.23 9.87
CA ILE A 211 5.40 8.26 9.18
C ILE A 211 6.70 7.73 8.55
N GLU A 212 7.28 6.66 9.10
CA GLU A 212 8.49 6.05 8.53
C GLU A 212 8.19 5.39 7.19
N LEU A 213 7.00 4.78 7.07
CA LEU A 213 6.49 4.22 5.81
C LEU A 213 6.14 5.35 4.83
N ALA A 214 5.47 6.40 5.30
CA ALA A 214 5.12 7.56 4.49
C ALA A 214 6.36 8.22 3.87
N ASN A 215 7.48 8.30 4.58
CA ASN A 215 8.75 8.82 4.05
C ASN A 215 9.31 7.94 2.91
N ALA A 216 9.20 6.61 3.03
CA ALA A 216 9.60 5.68 1.97
C ALA A 216 8.69 5.81 0.74
N VAL A 217 7.37 5.94 0.95
CA VAL A 217 6.40 6.18 -0.13
C VAL A 217 6.67 7.51 -0.82
N LEU A 218 6.95 8.57 -0.07
CA LEU A 218 7.33 9.87 -0.61
C LEU A 218 8.56 9.77 -1.53
N PHE A 219 9.60 9.06 -1.11
CA PHE A 219 10.78 8.83 -1.94
C PHE A 219 10.40 8.14 -3.26
N LEU A 220 9.64 7.04 -3.20
CA LEU A 220 9.21 6.30 -4.40
C LEU A 220 8.28 7.12 -5.30
N ALA A 221 7.48 8.04 -4.75
CA ALA A 221 6.59 8.93 -5.49
C ALA A 221 7.34 10.08 -6.18
N SER A 222 8.48 10.49 -5.62
CA SER A 222 9.27 11.62 -6.10
C SER A 222 10.16 11.28 -7.30
N ASP A 223 10.71 12.32 -7.93
CA ASP A 223 11.64 12.18 -9.05
C ASP A 223 13.03 11.67 -8.62
N GLU A 224 13.33 11.68 -7.30
CA GLU A 224 14.55 11.07 -6.75
C GLU A 224 14.60 9.56 -7.01
N ALA A 225 13.44 8.89 -7.16
CA ALA A 225 13.33 7.49 -7.52
C ALA A 225 13.20 7.24 -9.04
N SER A 226 13.64 8.18 -9.87
CA SER A 226 13.44 8.14 -11.34
C SER A 226 14.00 6.90 -12.04
N TYR A 227 14.97 6.20 -11.45
CA TYR A 227 15.53 4.95 -11.98
C TYR A 227 15.15 3.70 -11.17
N ILE A 228 14.06 3.81 -10.36
CA ILE A 228 13.57 2.71 -9.50
C ILE A 228 12.19 2.26 -10.00
N THR A 229 12.12 1.07 -10.57
CA THR A 229 10.88 0.38 -10.96
C THR A 229 11.02 -1.13 -10.74
N ALA A 230 9.94 -1.88 -10.63
CA ALA A 230 9.89 -3.30 -10.33
C ALA A 230 10.52 -3.70 -8.97
N SER A 231 10.75 -2.73 -8.08
CA SER A 231 11.42 -2.97 -6.81
C SER A 231 10.48 -3.63 -5.79
N THR A 232 11.04 -4.56 -5.03
CA THR A 232 10.48 -5.05 -3.76
C THR A 232 11.11 -4.22 -2.64
N PHE A 233 10.45 -3.12 -2.26
CA PHE A 233 11.02 -2.11 -1.36
C PHE A 233 10.64 -2.41 0.09
N LEU A 234 11.54 -3.12 0.79
CA LEU A 234 11.36 -3.50 2.18
C LEU A 234 11.55 -2.30 3.11
N VAL A 235 10.56 -2.05 3.97
CA VAL A 235 10.61 -1.08 5.08
C VAL A 235 10.13 -1.82 6.32
N ASP A 236 10.97 -2.67 6.86
CA ASP A 236 10.58 -3.77 7.74
C ASP A 236 11.41 -3.90 9.03
N GLY A 237 12.25 -2.91 9.33
CA GLY A 237 13.14 -2.93 10.50
C GLY A 237 14.18 -4.04 10.46
N GLY A 238 14.41 -4.63 9.27
CA GLY A 238 15.41 -5.68 9.03
C GLY A 238 14.90 -7.11 9.20
N ILE A 239 13.60 -7.32 9.46
CA ILE A 239 13.03 -8.66 9.68
C ILE A 239 13.22 -9.57 8.47
N GLY A 240 13.17 -9.04 7.24
CA GLY A 240 13.39 -9.78 6.01
C GLY A 240 14.85 -10.13 5.72
N GLY A 241 15.80 -9.55 6.43
CA GLY A 241 17.23 -9.66 6.17
C GLY A 241 18.05 -10.42 7.22
N ALA A 242 17.47 -10.78 8.35
CA ALA A 242 18.23 -11.28 9.48
C ALA A 242 17.63 -12.56 10.08
N TYR A 243 18.52 -13.47 10.48
CA TYR A 243 18.21 -14.50 11.45
C TYR A 243 18.47 -13.92 12.85
N VAL A 244 17.42 -13.76 13.64
CA VAL A 244 17.50 -13.17 14.98
C VAL A 244 17.10 -14.20 16.02
N THR A 245 17.91 -14.34 17.06
CA THR A 245 17.59 -15.10 18.28
C THR A 245 17.36 -14.14 19.43
N PRO A 246 16.52 -14.48 20.41
CA PRO A 246 16.40 -13.71 21.65
C PRO A 246 17.78 -13.57 22.31
N LEU A 247 18.08 -12.36 22.81
CA LEU A 247 19.27 -12.09 23.63
C LEU A 247 19.06 -12.63 25.03
#